data_74dd4869b33df74ef45c9f01bc57bc30
#
_entry.id   74dd4869b33df74ef45c9f01bc57bc30
#
_cell.length_a   1.000
_cell.length_b   1.000
_cell.length_c   1.000
_cell.angle_alpha   90.00
_cell.angle_beta   90.00
_cell.angle_gamma   90.00
#
_symmetry.space_group_name_H-M   'P 1'
#
loop_
_entity.id
_entity.type
_entity.pdbx_description
1 polymer ?
#
loop_
_entity_poly.entity_id
_entity_poly.type
_entity_poly.pdbx_seq_one_letter_code
_entity_poly.pdbx_strand_id
1 'polypeptide(L)'
;MNRSDKNTISVLFHRPGAPTLERLVPDDNGLACFRMHPWEHARQHKAIVVRGRIETGTSVLGEERPRIKPNAIPIRGTERQTHLDRVALGKVSIESGVLQKVVLSSQLTVGIDSLDPEEVVRRQAQAHPDSFSWMIQHPEIGMWFGSSPEPLVQGEWPRFQTACLAGTRMTHTGAQTDPWTPKEIHEQQLVVDAVLASLEDSQCENIHIGARNTVRYGP
;
A
#
# COMPACT_ATOMS: atom_id res chain seq x y z
N MET A 1 1.14 -20.59 -16.83
CA MET A 1 -0.17 -20.17 -16.31
C MET A 1 -1.25 -20.66 -17.26
N ASN A 2 -2.06 -21.61 -16.82
CA ASN A 2 -3.09 -22.24 -17.67
C ASN A 2 -4.19 -21.23 -18.00
N ARG A 3 -4.81 -21.34 -19.19
CA ARG A 3 -5.91 -20.44 -19.63
C ARG A 3 -7.13 -20.43 -18.68
N SER A 4 -7.31 -21.45 -17.82
CA SER A 4 -8.39 -21.53 -16.83
C SER A 4 -8.23 -20.55 -15.66
N ASP A 5 -7.01 -20.07 -15.35
CA ASP A 5 -6.76 -19.22 -14.18
C ASP A 5 -7.13 -17.74 -14.39
N LYS A 6 -7.34 -17.33 -15.65
CA LYS A 6 -7.62 -15.91 -15.96
C LYS A 6 -9.01 -15.44 -15.54
N ASN A 7 -9.95 -16.33 -15.27
CA ASN A 7 -11.34 -15.99 -14.92
C ASN A 7 -11.66 -16.14 -13.42
N THR A 8 -10.66 -16.48 -12.61
CA THR A 8 -10.88 -16.74 -11.18
C THR A 8 -10.63 -15.46 -10.38
N ILE A 9 -11.59 -15.09 -9.53
CA ILE A 9 -11.38 -14.07 -8.51
C ILE A 9 -10.79 -14.75 -7.29
N SER A 10 -9.64 -14.24 -6.81
CA SER A 10 -8.99 -14.72 -5.60
C SER A 10 -8.41 -13.54 -4.83
N VAL A 11 -8.68 -13.50 -3.54
CA VAL A 11 -8.08 -12.51 -2.63
C VAL A 11 -7.45 -13.25 -1.47
N LEU A 12 -6.17 -13.02 -1.25
CA LEU A 12 -5.38 -13.56 -0.15
C LEU A 12 -4.75 -12.41 0.60
N PHE A 13 -4.74 -12.45 1.92
CA PHE A 13 -4.16 -11.37 2.70
C PHE A 13 -3.67 -11.83 4.07
N HIS A 14 -2.84 -10.98 4.66
CA HIS A 14 -2.36 -11.08 6.03
C HIS A 14 -2.69 -9.77 6.74
N ARG A 15 -3.39 -9.87 7.87
CA ARG A 15 -3.61 -8.72 8.75
C ARG A 15 -2.41 -8.52 9.67
N PRO A 16 -2.05 -7.27 10.01
CA PRO A 16 -0.96 -6.98 10.94
C PRO A 16 -1.03 -7.83 12.20
N GLY A 17 0.07 -8.52 12.52
CA GLY A 17 0.18 -9.38 13.71
C GLY A 17 -0.58 -10.70 13.67
N ALA A 18 -1.31 -11.02 12.60
CA ALA A 18 -2.04 -12.28 12.50
C ALA A 18 -1.08 -13.48 12.33
N PRO A 19 -1.37 -14.66 12.92
CA PRO A 19 -0.50 -15.84 12.77
C PRO A 19 -0.73 -16.60 11.46
N THR A 20 -1.77 -16.26 10.70
CA THR A 20 -2.18 -16.99 9.49
C THR A 20 -2.50 -16.03 8.35
N LEU A 21 -2.34 -16.53 7.14
CA LEU A 21 -2.95 -15.90 5.97
C LEU A 21 -4.46 -16.13 6.01
N GLU A 22 -5.19 -15.23 5.40
CA GLU A 22 -6.64 -15.29 5.27
C GLU A 22 -7.03 -15.18 3.79
N ARG A 23 -8.13 -15.80 3.44
CA ARG A 23 -8.68 -15.77 2.09
C ARG A 23 -10.09 -15.18 2.11
N LEU A 24 -10.35 -14.25 1.21
CA LEU A 24 -11.71 -13.83 0.92
C LEU A 24 -12.26 -14.74 -0.18
N VAL A 25 -13.20 -15.61 0.18
CA VAL A 25 -13.92 -16.46 -0.77
C VAL A 25 -15.12 -15.68 -1.30
N PRO A 26 -15.21 -15.45 -2.62
CA PRO A 26 -16.32 -14.70 -3.19
C PRO A 26 -17.68 -15.28 -2.82
N ASP A 27 -18.58 -14.41 -2.35
CA ASP A 27 -19.94 -14.75 -1.94
C ASP A 27 -20.77 -13.45 -1.95
N ASP A 28 -21.79 -13.36 -2.79
CA ASP A 28 -22.61 -12.17 -2.95
C ASP A 28 -23.33 -11.75 -1.67
N ASN A 29 -23.61 -12.73 -0.78
CA ASN A 29 -24.21 -12.50 0.54
C ASN A 29 -23.16 -12.32 1.65
N GLY A 30 -21.87 -12.35 1.32
CA GLY A 30 -20.79 -12.22 2.28
C GLY A 30 -20.73 -10.82 2.89
N LEU A 31 -20.44 -10.76 4.21
CA LEU A 31 -20.31 -9.50 4.95
C LEU A 31 -18.95 -8.84 4.79
N ALA A 32 -17.93 -9.60 4.40
CA ALA A 32 -16.60 -9.08 4.15
C ALA A 32 -16.48 -8.49 2.72
N CYS A 33 -15.61 -7.51 2.58
CA CYS A 33 -15.37 -6.89 1.29
C CYS A 33 -13.90 -6.50 1.16
N PHE A 34 -13.28 -6.93 0.06
CA PHE A 34 -12.00 -6.37 -0.41
C PHE A 34 -12.30 -5.33 -1.49
N ARG A 35 -11.75 -4.12 -1.32
CA ARG A 35 -11.95 -3.04 -2.28
C ARG A 35 -10.60 -2.47 -2.70
N MET A 36 -10.38 -2.38 -4.01
CA MET A 36 -9.26 -1.69 -4.62
C MET A 36 -9.78 -0.51 -5.42
N HIS A 37 -9.44 0.70 -4.99
CA HIS A 37 -9.94 1.93 -5.58
C HIS A 37 -8.85 2.60 -6.42
N PRO A 38 -9.13 3.00 -7.66
CA PRO A 38 -8.20 3.81 -8.42
C PRO A 38 -8.07 5.20 -7.78
N TRP A 39 -6.91 5.83 -7.96
CA TRP A 39 -6.72 7.22 -7.54
C TRP A 39 -7.68 8.14 -8.30
N GLU A 40 -8.14 9.23 -7.67
CA GLU A 40 -9.22 10.11 -8.18
C GLU A 40 -9.06 10.57 -9.63
N HIS A 41 -7.83 10.81 -10.07
CA HIS A 41 -7.56 11.26 -11.44
C HIS A 41 -7.70 10.14 -12.48
N ALA A 42 -7.80 8.90 -12.07
CA ALA A 42 -8.05 7.76 -12.93
C ALA A 42 -9.55 7.47 -13.11
N ARG A 43 -10.36 8.49 -13.33
CA ARG A 43 -11.84 8.41 -13.50
C ARG A 43 -12.32 7.41 -14.54
N GLN A 44 -11.43 6.87 -15.35
CA GLN A 44 -11.71 5.86 -16.37
C GLN A 44 -11.82 4.43 -15.81
N HIS A 45 -11.32 4.20 -14.60
CA HIS A 45 -11.31 2.88 -13.99
C HIS A 45 -12.29 2.80 -12.81
N LYS A 46 -13.13 1.77 -12.84
CA LYS A 46 -14.03 1.47 -11.73
C LYS A 46 -13.27 0.83 -10.57
N ALA A 47 -13.77 1.03 -9.34
CA ALA A 47 -13.28 0.31 -8.19
C ALA A 47 -13.52 -1.20 -8.38
N ILE A 48 -12.50 -2.00 -8.06
CA ILE A 48 -12.66 -3.45 -7.94
C ILE A 48 -13.19 -3.75 -6.54
N VAL A 49 -14.31 -4.44 -6.49
CA VAL A 49 -14.99 -4.79 -5.23
C VAL A 49 -15.27 -6.29 -5.24
N VAL A 50 -14.66 -7.01 -4.32
CA VAL A 50 -14.92 -8.43 -4.11
C VAL A 50 -15.62 -8.58 -2.77
N ARG A 51 -16.88 -9.02 -2.79
CA ARG A 51 -17.63 -9.41 -1.59
C ARG A 51 -17.43 -10.88 -1.30
N GLY A 52 -17.46 -11.26 -0.02
CA GLY A 52 -17.27 -12.65 0.33
C GLY A 52 -17.28 -12.91 1.83
N ARG A 53 -16.86 -14.11 2.16
CA ARG A 53 -16.60 -14.54 3.55
C ARG A 53 -15.10 -14.77 3.72
N ILE A 54 -14.61 -14.50 4.92
CA ILE A 54 -13.21 -14.71 5.27
C ILE A 54 -13.05 -16.16 5.74
N GLU A 55 -12.07 -16.84 5.17
CA GLU A 55 -11.61 -18.15 5.62
C GLU A 55 -10.16 -18.06 6.08
N THR A 56 -9.85 -18.70 7.20
CA THR A 56 -8.48 -18.81 7.70
C THR A 56 -7.69 -19.75 6.79
N GLY A 57 -6.56 -19.29 6.33
CA GLY A 57 -5.65 -20.01 5.45
C GLY A 57 -4.48 -20.65 6.22
N THR A 58 -3.34 -20.74 5.55
CA THR A 58 -2.11 -21.34 6.06
C THR A 58 -1.41 -20.47 7.09
N SER A 59 -0.61 -21.10 7.97
CA SER A 59 0.24 -20.38 8.92
C SER A 59 1.29 -19.54 8.19
N VAL A 60 1.51 -18.32 8.67
CA VAL A 60 2.60 -17.45 8.19
C VAL A 60 3.96 -18.05 8.57
N LEU A 61 4.05 -18.76 9.69
CA LEU A 61 5.27 -19.37 10.22
C LEU A 61 5.58 -20.77 9.60
N GLY A 62 5.06 -21.08 8.41
CA GLY A 62 5.36 -22.34 7.72
C GLY A 62 6.85 -22.53 7.47
N GLU A 63 7.24 -23.78 7.17
CA GLU A 63 8.63 -24.15 6.86
C GLU A 63 9.24 -23.22 5.82
N GLU A 64 10.49 -22.79 6.05
CA GLU A 64 11.26 -22.04 5.05
C GLU A 64 11.37 -22.85 3.77
N ARG A 65 10.52 -22.54 2.80
CA ARG A 65 10.71 -23.08 1.47
C ARG A 65 11.97 -22.46 0.86
N PRO A 66 12.78 -23.23 0.12
CA PRO A 66 14.01 -22.73 -0.48
C PRO A 66 13.73 -21.41 -1.22
N ARG A 67 14.55 -20.39 -0.96
CA ARG A 67 14.46 -19.13 -1.70
C ARG A 67 14.71 -19.43 -3.17
N ILE A 68 13.66 -19.55 -3.94
CA ILE A 68 13.76 -19.46 -5.38
C ILE A 68 14.21 -18.02 -5.64
N LYS A 69 15.50 -17.84 -5.94
CA LYS A 69 15.95 -16.56 -6.49
C LYS A 69 15.30 -16.47 -7.84
N PRO A 70 14.31 -15.61 -8.07
CA PRO A 70 13.81 -15.41 -9.41
C PRO A 70 15.02 -14.92 -10.22
N ASN A 71 15.31 -15.55 -11.34
CA ASN A 71 16.16 -14.96 -12.36
C ASN A 71 15.40 -13.75 -12.93
N ALA A 72 15.27 -12.72 -12.10
CA ALA A 72 14.61 -11.49 -12.49
C ALA A 72 15.56 -10.72 -13.40
N ILE A 73 15.41 -10.92 -14.70
CA ILE A 73 16.13 -10.14 -15.70
C ILE A 73 15.30 -8.87 -15.93
N PRO A 74 15.85 -7.67 -15.64
CA PRO A 74 15.17 -6.41 -15.97
C PRO A 74 14.92 -6.35 -17.48
N ILE A 75 13.66 -6.23 -17.88
CA ILE A 75 13.28 -6.10 -19.28
C ILE A 75 13.15 -4.62 -19.67
N ARG A 76 12.54 -3.84 -18.77
CA ARG A 76 12.26 -2.43 -19.00
C ARG A 76 12.11 -1.70 -17.66
N GLY A 77 12.55 -0.45 -17.62
CA GLY A 77 12.37 0.41 -16.44
C GLY A 77 12.26 1.87 -16.84
N THR A 78 11.88 2.71 -15.91
CA THR A 78 12.01 4.15 -16.07
C THR A 78 13.51 4.47 -16.10
N GLU A 79 13.97 5.05 -17.20
CA GLU A 79 15.36 5.48 -17.31
C GLU A 79 15.70 6.49 -16.22
N ARG A 80 16.92 6.40 -15.70
CA ARG A 80 17.40 7.29 -14.63
C ARG A 80 17.27 8.75 -15.01
N GLN A 81 17.63 9.12 -16.24
CA GLN A 81 17.55 10.50 -16.72
C GLN A 81 16.09 10.98 -16.76
N THR A 82 15.17 10.19 -17.30
CA THR A 82 13.74 10.51 -17.31
C THR A 82 13.20 10.75 -15.89
N HIS A 83 13.66 9.98 -14.90
CA HIS A 83 13.26 10.20 -13.50
C HIS A 83 13.82 11.50 -12.95
N LEU A 84 15.11 11.81 -13.22
CA LEU A 84 15.74 13.06 -12.80
C LEU A 84 15.07 14.28 -13.42
N ASP A 85 14.70 14.22 -14.71
CA ASP A 85 13.98 15.29 -15.39
C ASP A 85 12.60 15.56 -14.77
N ARG A 86 11.89 14.49 -14.39
CA ARG A 86 10.62 14.61 -13.65
C ARG A 86 10.80 15.24 -12.27
N VAL A 87 11.87 14.88 -11.55
CA VAL A 87 12.21 15.51 -10.26
C VAL A 87 12.50 17.00 -10.46
N ALA A 88 13.29 17.37 -11.47
CA ALA A 88 13.58 18.76 -11.78
C ALA A 88 12.30 19.55 -12.09
N LEU A 89 11.43 19.02 -12.94
CA LEU A 89 10.13 19.63 -13.26
C LEU A 89 9.24 19.79 -12.03
N GLY A 90 9.17 18.77 -11.17
CA GLY A 90 8.43 18.83 -9.91
C GLY A 90 8.92 19.95 -8.99
N LYS A 91 10.25 20.13 -8.87
CA LYS A 91 10.86 21.21 -8.09
C LYS A 91 10.48 22.59 -8.66
N VAL A 92 10.61 22.80 -9.96
CA VAL A 92 10.21 24.04 -10.64
C VAL A 92 8.72 24.33 -10.41
N SER A 93 7.86 23.32 -10.48
CA SER A 93 6.43 23.48 -10.24
C SER A 93 6.11 23.87 -8.81
N ILE A 94 6.88 23.40 -7.83
CA ILE A 94 6.74 23.81 -6.42
C ILE A 94 7.27 25.23 -6.23
N GLU A 95 8.44 25.56 -6.77
CA GLU A 95 9.05 26.90 -6.69
C GLU A 95 8.18 27.99 -7.32
N SER A 96 7.46 27.65 -8.40
CA SER A 96 6.51 28.56 -9.06
C SER A 96 5.13 28.63 -8.41
N GLY A 97 4.88 27.85 -7.34
CA GLY A 97 3.61 27.82 -6.62
C GLY A 97 2.49 27.06 -7.31
N VAL A 98 2.78 26.37 -8.42
CA VAL A 98 1.79 25.53 -9.15
C VAL A 98 1.45 24.28 -8.33
N LEU A 99 2.43 23.72 -7.63
CA LEU A 99 2.28 22.59 -6.72
C LEU A 99 2.83 22.94 -5.34
N GLN A 100 2.23 22.39 -4.30
CA GLN A 100 2.77 22.45 -2.94
C GLN A 100 3.61 21.21 -2.61
N LYS A 101 3.20 20.07 -3.16
CA LYS A 101 3.84 18.76 -2.98
C LYS A 101 3.62 17.91 -4.22
N VAL A 102 4.59 17.05 -4.53
CA VAL A 102 4.45 16.01 -5.57
C VAL A 102 5.16 14.74 -5.11
N VAL A 103 4.54 13.60 -5.38
CA VAL A 103 5.13 12.27 -5.18
C VAL A 103 5.36 11.66 -6.56
N LEU A 104 6.62 11.32 -6.84
CA LEU A 104 7.02 10.75 -8.12
C LEU A 104 7.26 9.25 -7.97
N SER A 105 6.81 8.49 -8.96
CA SER A 105 7.03 7.05 -9.03
C SER A 105 7.86 6.65 -10.25
N SER A 106 8.50 5.49 -10.15
CA SER A 106 9.16 4.83 -11.26
C SER A 106 8.64 3.40 -11.39
N GLN A 107 8.80 2.82 -12.58
CA GLN A 107 8.39 1.45 -12.86
C GLN A 107 9.61 0.62 -13.28
N LEU A 108 9.62 -0.63 -12.85
CA LEU A 108 10.57 -1.64 -13.31
C LEU A 108 9.79 -2.88 -13.74
N THR A 109 9.98 -3.30 -14.99
CA THR A 109 9.44 -4.57 -15.51
C THR A 109 10.53 -5.62 -15.47
N VAL A 110 10.23 -6.74 -14.84
CA VAL A 110 11.13 -7.89 -14.74
C VAL A 110 10.48 -9.13 -15.32
N GLY A 111 11.27 -9.97 -15.99
CA GLY A 111 10.85 -11.30 -16.38
C GLY A 111 10.93 -12.24 -15.19
N ILE A 112 9.90 -13.08 -15.02
CA ILE A 112 9.87 -14.13 -14.00
C ILE A 112 9.41 -15.43 -14.65
N ASP A 113 10.04 -16.55 -14.30
CA ASP A 113 9.70 -17.87 -14.88
C ASP A 113 8.44 -18.45 -14.27
N SER A 114 8.25 -18.26 -12.95
CA SER A 114 7.08 -18.75 -12.22
C SER A 114 6.84 -17.91 -10.99
N LEU A 115 5.60 -17.87 -10.53
CA LEU A 115 5.16 -17.17 -9.33
C LEU A 115 4.18 -18.05 -8.57
N ASP A 116 4.45 -18.32 -7.30
CA ASP A 116 3.46 -18.86 -6.34
C ASP A 116 2.87 -17.68 -5.56
N PRO A 117 1.60 -17.33 -5.80
CA PRO A 117 0.99 -16.15 -5.18
C PRO A 117 0.92 -16.24 -3.65
N GLU A 118 0.64 -17.42 -3.11
CA GLU A 118 0.55 -17.62 -1.66
C GLU A 118 1.92 -17.45 -1.00
N GLU A 119 2.97 -17.99 -1.63
CA GLU A 119 4.34 -17.83 -1.16
C GLU A 119 4.80 -16.37 -1.17
N VAL A 120 4.40 -15.58 -2.16
CA VAL A 120 4.71 -14.14 -2.21
C VAL A 120 4.09 -13.42 -1.01
N VAL A 121 2.79 -13.59 -0.75
CA VAL A 121 2.10 -12.94 0.37
C VAL A 121 2.67 -13.41 1.70
N ARG A 122 2.96 -14.70 1.84
CA ARG A 122 3.55 -15.27 3.05
C ARG A 122 4.93 -14.65 3.36
N ARG A 123 5.79 -14.50 2.36
CA ARG A 123 7.10 -13.86 2.53
C ARG A 123 6.99 -12.38 2.87
N GLN A 124 6.05 -11.67 2.26
CA GLN A 124 5.78 -10.28 2.63
C GLN A 124 5.33 -10.19 4.10
N ALA A 125 4.40 -11.05 4.52
CA ALA A 125 3.92 -11.09 5.90
C ALA A 125 5.03 -11.45 6.90
N GLN A 126 5.93 -12.37 6.56
CA GLN A 126 7.09 -12.72 7.38
C GLN A 126 8.10 -11.57 7.48
N ALA A 127 8.38 -10.90 6.38
CA ALA A 127 9.32 -9.78 6.36
C ALA A 127 8.77 -8.53 7.04
N HIS A 128 7.45 -8.34 7.01
CA HIS A 128 6.75 -7.16 7.50
C HIS A 128 5.49 -7.57 8.29
N PRO A 129 5.65 -8.18 9.48
CA PRO A 129 4.52 -8.75 10.24
C PRO A 129 3.49 -7.71 10.67
N ASP A 130 3.89 -6.45 10.82
CA ASP A 130 3.02 -5.33 11.19
C ASP A 130 2.36 -4.65 9.98
N SER A 131 2.53 -5.20 8.77
CA SER A 131 1.94 -4.66 7.55
C SER A 131 0.74 -5.49 7.10
N PHE A 132 -0.21 -4.82 6.47
CA PHE A 132 -1.27 -5.48 5.71
C PHE A 132 -0.70 -5.94 4.37
N SER A 133 -0.44 -7.24 4.23
CA SER A 133 0.07 -7.83 2.99
C SER A 133 -1.08 -8.53 2.26
N TRP A 134 -1.15 -8.35 0.93
CA TRP A 134 -2.29 -8.84 0.17
C TRP A 134 -1.93 -9.22 -1.26
N MET A 135 -2.78 -10.05 -1.84
CA MET A 135 -2.84 -10.37 -3.26
C MET A 135 -4.29 -10.35 -3.71
N ILE A 136 -4.54 -9.79 -4.88
CA ILE A 136 -5.78 -9.97 -5.61
C ILE A 136 -5.50 -10.47 -7.02
N GLN A 137 -6.22 -11.49 -7.45
CA GLN A 137 -6.36 -11.86 -8.84
C GLN A 137 -7.79 -11.57 -9.29
N HIS A 138 -7.92 -10.80 -10.36
CA HIS A 138 -9.22 -10.41 -10.90
C HIS A 138 -9.18 -10.37 -12.44
N PRO A 139 -10.24 -10.82 -13.14
CA PRO A 139 -10.26 -10.86 -14.60
C PRO A 139 -9.95 -9.54 -15.30
N GLU A 140 -10.44 -8.42 -14.72
CA GLU A 140 -10.28 -7.09 -15.32
C GLU A 140 -8.89 -6.49 -15.14
N ILE A 141 -8.20 -6.81 -14.05
CA ILE A 141 -6.93 -6.15 -13.70
C ILE A 141 -5.72 -7.08 -13.63
N GLY A 142 -5.94 -8.39 -13.74
CA GLY A 142 -4.89 -9.39 -13.55
C GLY A 142 -4.55 -9.62 -12.08
N MET A 143 -3.28 -9.89 -11.79
CA MET A 143 -2.80 -10.19 -10.44
C MET A 143 -1.98 -9.04 -9.87
N TRP A 144 -2.32 -8.63 -8.67
CA TRP A 144 -1.66 -7.55 -7.93
C TRP A 144 -1.26 -8.00 -6.53
N PHE A 145 -0.15 -7.46 -6.05
CA PHE A 145 0.36 -7.67 -4.70
C PHE A 145 0.66 -6.33 -4.05
N GLY A 146 0.52 -6.29 -2.75
CA GLY A 146 0.90 -5.13 -1.98
C GLY A 146 1.22 -5.49 -0.52
N SER A 147 1.99 -4.63 0.12
CA SER A 147 2.20 -4.66 1.56
C SER A 147 2.29 -3.23 2.05
N SER A 148 1.48 -2.86 3.02
CA SER A 148 1.44 -1.50 3.56
C SER A 148 1.39 -1.51 5.08
N PRO A 149 2.34 -0.83 5.74
CA PRO A 149 2.28 -0.60 7.17
C PRO A 149 1.34 0.55 7.55
N GLU A 150 0.86 1.31 6.56
CA GLU A 150 0.12 2.55 6.76
C GLU A 150 -1.38 2.30 6.62
N PRO A 151 -2.18 2.39 7.72
CA PRO A 151 -3.62 2.34 7.61
C PRO A 151 -4.14 3.66 7.03
N LEU A 152 -4.94 3.58 5.95
CA LEU A 152 -5.64 4.75 5.42
C LEU A 152 -6.75 5.18 6.39
N VAL A 153 -7.59 4.24 6.79
CA VAL A 153 -8.68 4.43 7.76
C VAL A 153 -8.85 3.14 8.52
N GLN A 154 -9.03 3.22 9.83
CA GLN A 154 -9.39 2.09 10.67
C GLN A 154 -10.38 2.48 11.74
N GLY A 155 -11.23 1.56 12.16
CA GLY A 155 -12.21 1.79 13.22
C GLY A 155 -13.48 0.98 13.03
N GLU A 156 -14.41 1.22 13.93
CA GLU A 156 -15.75 0.65 13.91
C GLU A 156 -16.78 1.77 14.01
N TRP A 157 -17.87 1.60 13.28
CA TRP A 157 -18.94 2.60 13.29
C TRP A 157 -19.44 2.87 14.72
N PRO A 158 -19.58 4.13 15.15
CA PRO A 158 -19.43 5.38 14.38
C PRO A 158 -18.05 6.05 14.49
N ARG A 159 -17.01 5.37 14.96
CA ARG A 159 -15.71 5.97 15.25
C ARG A 159 -14.64 5.43 14.31
N PHE A 160 -13.92 6.34 13.68
CA PHE A 160 -12.81 6.04 12.78
C PHE A 160 -11.59 6.89 13.12
N GLN A 161 -10.43 6.38 12.74
CA GLN A 161 -9.18 7.13 12.80
C GLN A 161 -8.39 6.94 11.51
N THR A 162 -7.61 7.95 11.17
CA THR A 162 -6.66 7.95 10.06
C THR A 162 -5.33 8.52 10.52
N ALA A 163 -4.23 8.14 9.87
CA ALA A 163 -2.91 8.68 10.14
C ALA A 163 -2.47 9.59 8.99
N CYS A 164 -2.05 10.81 9.33
CA CYS A 164 -1.49 11.76 8.37
C CYS A 164 0.03 11.62 8.35
N LEU A 165 0.54 10.70 7.53
CA LEU A 165 1.94 10.32 7.47
C LEU A 165 2.65 11.05 6.34
N ALA A 166 3.73 11.76 6.66
CA ALA A 166 4.67 12.33 5.70
C ALA A 166 6.01 12.66 6.38
N GLY A 167 7.04 12.84 5.56
CA GLY A 167 8.40 12.97 6.02
C GLY A 167 8.99 11.61 6.40
N THR A 168 9.82 11.05 5.53
CA THR A 168 10.43 9.73 5.76
C THR A 168 11.94 9.87 5.80
N ARG A 169 12.56 9.18 6.75
CA ARG A 169 14.01 9.05 6.82
C ARG A 169 14.42 7.67 7.29
N MET A 170 15.61 7.25 6.91
CA MET A 170 16.19 6.01 7.42
C MET A 170 16.57 6.16 8.90
N THR A 171 16.24 5.15 9.70
CA THR A 171 16.72 5.06 11.08
C THR A 171 18.00 4.22 11.10
N HIS A 172 19.06 4.78 11.68
CA HIS A 172 20.28 4.00 11.94
C HIS A 172 20.20 3.43 13.36
N THR A 173 20.61 2.17 13.52
CA THR A 173 20.70 1.52 14.82
C THR A 173 21.63 2.30 15.73
N GLY A 174 21.13 2.77 16.88
CA GLY A 174 21.91 3.45 17.91
C GLY A 174 22.01 4.97 17.79
N ALA A 175 21.50 5.60 16.74
CA ALA A 175 21.49 7.06 16.65
C ALA A 175 20.23 7.64 17.30
N GLN A 176 20.42 8.63 18.16
CA GLN A 176 19.36 9.53 18.56
C GLN A 176 18.79 10.18 17.30
N THR A 177 17.49 10.07 17.08
CA THR A 177 16.88 10.63 15.87
C THR A 177 17.04 12.14 15.88
N ASP A 178 17.73 12.68 14.88
CA ASP A 178 17.83 14.12 14.69
C ASP A 178 16.41 14.76 14.63
N PRO A 179 16.26 16.01 15.03
CA PRO A 179 14.99 16.72 14.87
C PRO A 179 14.54 16.71 13.40
N TRP A 180 13.23 16.66 13.19
CA TRP A 180 12.65 16.85 11.86
C TRP A 180 12.95 18.28 11.37
N THR A 181 13.36 18.41 10.11
CA THR A 181 13.61 19.73 9.53
C THR A 181 12.29 20.48 9.25
N PRO A 182 12.34 21.81 9.12
CA PRO A 182 11.15 22.58 8.74
C PRO A 182 10.48 22.09 7.46
N LYS A 183 11.24 21.52 6.52
CA LYS A 183 10.72 20.95 5.28
C LYS A 183 9.81 19.74 5.56
N GLU A 184 10.28 18.76 6.33
CA GLU A 184 9.47 17.56 6.65
C GLU A 184 8.27 17.90 7.52
N ILE A 185 8.42 18.86 8.44
CA ILE A 185 7.32 19.36 9.27
C ILE A 185 6.25 19.99 8.37
N HIS A 186 6.64 20.82 7.41
CA HIS A 186 5.70 21.42 6.46
C HIS A 186 5.05 20.36 5.54
N GLU A 187 5.83 19.41 5.06
CA GLU A 187 5.33 18.30 4.23
C GLU A 187 4.24 17.51 4.97
N GLN A 188 4.44 17.22 6.24
CA GLN A 188 3.44 16.52 7.06
C GLN A 188 2.20 17.39 7.30
N GLN A 189 2.37 18.72 7.49
CA GLN A 189 1.24 19.62 7.65
C GLN A 189 0.34 19.65 6.41
N LEU A 190 0.90 19.67 5.21
CA LEU A 190 0.13 19.59 3.97
C LEU A 190 -0.76 18.34 3.89
N VAL A 191 -0.29 17.21 4.44
CA VAL A 191 -1.10 15.98 4.48
C VAL A 191 -2.23 16.12 5.51
N VAL A 192 -1.96 16.70 6.68
CA VAL A 192 -3.00 16.98 7.69
C VAL A 192 -4.10 17.86 7.08
N ASP A 193 -3.71 18.96 6.44
CA ASP A 193 -4.66 19.92 5.87
C ASP A 193 -5.52 19.28 4.77
N ALA A 194 -4.93 18.46 3.91
CA ALA A 194 -5.66 17.73 2.86
C ALA A 194 -6.64 16.70 3.44
N VAL A 195 -6.23 15.98 4.49
CA VAL A 195 -7.12 14.99 5.15
C VAL A 195 -8.27 15.70 5.86
N LEU A 196 -7.99 16.82 6.56
CA LEU A 196 -9.04 17.61 7.21
C LEU A 196 -10.07 18.13 6.21
N ALA A 197 -9.62 18.73 5.11
CA ALA A 197 -10.52 19.19 4.05
C ALA A 197 -11.40 18.05 3.51
N SER A 198 -10.82 16.85 3.31
CA SER A 198 -11.58 15.68 2.85
C SER A 198 -12.61 15.18 3.88
N LEU A 199 -12.30 15.26 5.17
CA LEU A 199 -13.22 14.88 6.24
C LEU A 199 -14.36 15.89 6.36
N GLU A 200 -14.08 17.18 6.24
CA GLU A 200 -15.08 18.26 6.23
C GLU A 200 -16.01 18.14 5.03
N ASP A 201 -15.48 17.94 3.83
CA ASP A 201 -16.26 17.69 2.60
C ASP A 201 -17.15 16.45 2.72
N SER A 202 -16.70 15.44 3.47
CA SER A 202 -17.44 14.21 3.77
C SER A 202 -18.44 14.35 4.91
N GLN A 203 -18.63 15.55 5.44
CA GLN A 203 -19.53 15.86 6.57
C GLN A 203 -19.21 15.01 7.83
N CYS A 204 -17.95 14.71 8.07
CA CYS A 204 -17.53 14.07 9.32
C CYS A 204 -17.68 15.05 10.49
N GLU A 205 -18.23 14.57 11.60
CA GLU A 205 -18.42 15.37 12.81
C GLU A 205 -17.42 14.97 13.91
N ASN A 206 -17.20 15.85 14.85
CA ASN A 206 -16.35 15.63 16.04
C ASN A 206 -14.92 15.22 15.69
N ILE A 207 -14.34 15.88 14.68
CA ILE A 207 -12.96 15.65 14.24
C ILE A 207 -12.00 16.06 15.37
N HIS A 208 -11.12 15.14 15.77
CA HIS A 208 -10.10 15.39 16.77
C HIS A 208 -8.71 15.13 16.18
N ILE A 209 -7.84 16.13 16.28
CA ILE A 209 -6.45 16.04 15.79
C ILE A 209 -5.55 15.67 16.95
N GLY A 210 -4.91 14.49 16.85
CA GLY A 210 -3.92 14.03 17.80
C GLY A 210 -2.60 14.82 17.72
N ALA A 211 -1.78 14.69 18.76
CA ALA A 211 -0.44 15.28 18.76
C ALA A 211 0.44 14.65 17.65
N ARG A 212 1.28 15.48 17.03
CA ARG A 212 2.30 15.03 16.09
C ARG A 212 3.33 14.16 16.79
N ASN A 213 3.64 13.00 16.25
CA ASN A 213 4.67 12.10 16.77
C ASN A 213 5.44 11.44 15.64
N THR A 214 6.60 10.86 15.98
CA THR A 214 7.36 10.05 15.06
C THR A 214 6.96 8.59 15.23
N VAL A 215 6.59 7.93 14.14
CA VAL A 215 6.30 6.50 14.12
C VAL A 215 7.41 5.76 13.35
N ARG A 216 7.65 4.52 13.70
CA ARG A 216 8.62 3.67 13.02
C ARG A 216 7.88 2.53 12.34
N TYR A 217 8.16 2.35 11.06
CA TYR A 217 7.68 1.23 10.25
C TYR A 217 8.88 0.47 9.65
N GLY A 218 8.70 -0.82 9.47
CA GLY A 218 9.71 -1.70 8.91
C GLY A 218 10.59 -2.37 9.99
N PRO A 219 11.48 -3.26 9.55
CA PRO A 219 12.35 -4.03 10.42
C PRO A 219 13.38 -3.18 11.15
#